data_23fc7a1f8af1f5b2ae93d573cd40b0aa
#
_entry.id   23fc7a1f8af1f5b2ae93d573cd40b0aa
#
_cell.length_a   1.000
_cell.length_b   1.000
_cell.length_c   1.000
_cell.angle_alpha   90.00
_cell.angle_beta   90.00
_cell.angle_gamma   90.00
#
_symmetry.space_group_name_H-M   'P 1'
#
loop_
_entity.id
_entity.type
_entity.pdbx_description
1 polymer ?
#
loop_
_entity_poly.entity_id
_entity_poly.type
_entity_poly.pdbx_seq_one_letter_code
_entity_poly.pdbx_strand_id
1 'polypeptide(L)'
;MEFHASNTPLLDWSGDALIIGLSEDALPLSGTLAELNSRVSGLLQDLIDDVEFTGKDGATAITRVGSGARFRKLGLVGLGASSAMTADTLRRAAATAARLAKKEKSASLGLSMPLVQNDPALTTQVLAEGVSLALHQDNRFKSEDKNGKKNGKAPVEHIHLLDLAGQESSLQTAQAICDGVILARELVSAPANVVTPEALAQTAQDIATAHGLELEILEQADCEALGMGAYLGVAKASDLPAKFIHLTYKPAGTPARKLAIIGKGLTFDSGGLNIKGAGSGIEMMKIDMGGAAAMLGAAKAIAQLKPNTEVHFISAAAENMISGRAMRPGDILTASNGKTIEVNNTDAEGRLTLADALVFAEKLGVDAIVDLATLTGACIIALGDDIAGLFSENEELAGAIAAAAEAAGEKFWRLPMEEKYFDGLKSIVADMKNTGPRPGGSITAALFLKQFVTSTPWVHLDVAGPVWTEKESGYNNPGGTGFGVRTLVHWVLRQEA
;
A
#
# COMPACT_ATOMS: atom_id res chain seq x y z
N MET A 1 3.64 -1.40 21.50
CA MET A 1 4.88 -1.95 20.91
C MET A 1 5.88 -0.81 20.84
N GLU A 2 7.03 -0.97 21.47
CA GLU A 2 8.07 0.05 21.55
C GLU A 2 9.32 -0.42 20.81
N PHE A 3 9.89 0.46 19.97
CA PHE A 3 11.14 0.23 19.27
C PHE A 3 12.29 0.95 19.95
N HIS A 4 13.42 0.26 20.06
CA HIS A 4 14.66 0.78 20.62
C HIS A 4 15.79 0.54 19.60
N ALA A 5 16.28 1.61 18.98
CA ALA A 5 17.53 1.56 18.23
C ALA A 5 18.69 1.66 19.24
N SER A 6 19.47 0.59 19.40
CA SER A 6 20.35 0.41 20.55
C SER A 6 21.82 0.20 20.14
N ASN A 7 22.74 0.75 20.95
CA ASN A 7 24.16 0.42 20.92
C ASN A 7 24.50 -0.92 21.56
N THR A 8 23.49 -1.64 22.08
CA THR A 8 23.75 -2.90 22.76
C THR A 8 24.31 -3.92 21.76
N PRO A 9 25.53 -4.39 21.94
CA PRO A 9 26.08 -5.43 21.09
C PRO A 9 25.23 -6.71 21.20
N LEU A 10 25.20 -7.47 20.13
CA LEU A 10 24.51 -8.77 20.07
C LEU A 10 24.83 -9.66 21.27
N LEU A 11 26.10 -9.70 21.69
CA LEU A 11 26.60 -10.54 22.80
C LEU A 11 26.16 -10.08 24.20
N ASP A 12 25.71 -8.83 24.33
CA ASP A 12 25.35 -8.24 25.62
C ASP A 12 23.83 -8.04 25.81
N TRP A 13 23.06 -8.26 24.76
CA TRP A 13 21.61 -8.12 24.82
C TRP A 13 20.97 -9.14 25.74
N SER A 14 19.92 -8.74 26.44
CA SER A 14 19.14 -9.56 27.36
C SER A 14 17.65 -9.43 27.09
N GLY A 15 16.93 -10.54 27.09
CA GLY A 15 15.49 -10.54 26.82
C GLY A 15 14.92 -11.94 26.56
N ASP A 16 13.74 -11.99 25.90
CA ASP A 16 13.09 -13.28 25.65
C ASP A 16 13.64 -13.99 24.41
N ALA A 17 13.68 -13.31 23.25
CA ALA A 17 14.14 -13.91 22.00
C ALA A 17 15.19 -13.04 21.32
N LEU A 18 16.37 -13.58 21.08
CA LEU A 18 17.38 -13.03 20.17
C LEU A 18 17.24 -13.71 18.82
N ILE A 19 16.99 -12.92 17.76
CA ILE A 19 16.87 -13.44 16.39
C ILE A 19 17.90 -12.78 15.51
N ILE A 20 18.63 -13.61 14.76
CA ILE A 20 19.75 -13.22 13.93
C ILE A 20 19.43 -13.48 12.46
N GLY A 21 19.67 -12.52 11.59
CA GLY A 21 19.62 -12.70 10.15
C GLY A 21 20.95 -13.24 9.63
N LEU A 22 20.91 -14.36 8.92
CA LEU A 22 22.09 -14.98 8.32
C LEU A 22 21.90 -15.14 6.81
N SER A 23 22.87 -14.63 6.05
CA SER A 23 22.99 -14.94 4.61
C SER A 23 23.64 -16.31 4.38
N GLU A 24 23.46 -16.88 3.19
CA GLU A 24 24.04 -18.18 2.81
C GLU A 24 25.56 -18.18 2.93
N ASP A 25 26.20 -17.09 2.60
CA ASP A 25 27.66 -16.89 2.65
C ASP A 25 28.19 -16.46 4.04
N ALA A 26 27.31 -16.31 5.04
CA ALA A 26 27.71 -16.12 6.43
C ALA A 26 28.07 -17.43 7.16
N LEU A 27 27.95 -18.56 6.50
CA LEU A 27 28.35 -19.88 7.01
C LEU A 27 29.64 -20.35 6.34
N PRO A 28 30.58 -21.00 7.10
CA PRO A 28 30.51 -21.35 8.53
C PRO A 28 30.64 -20.12 9.46
N LEU A 29 30.22 -20.29 10.72
CA LEU A 29 30.22 -19.23 11.73
C LEU A 29 31.61 -18.63 11.95
N SER A 30 31.71 -17.31 11.96
CA SER A 30 32.95 -16.57 12.20
C SER A 30 32.72 -15.30 13.02
N GLY A 31 33.76 -14.67 13.51
CA GLY A 31 33.70 -13.39 14.24
C GLY A 31 32.73 -13.44 15.44
N THR A 32 31.85 -12.46 15.53
CA THR A 32 30.88 -12.31 16.63
C THR A 32 29.94 -13.52 16.74
N LEU A 33 29.59 -14.17 15.62
CA LEU A 33 28.74 -15.36 15.62
C LEU A 33 29.45 -16.59 16.22
N ALA A 34 30.75 -16.75 15.95
CA ALA A 34 31.54 -17.81 16.58
C ALA A 34 31.70 -17.56 18.08
N GLU A 35 31.85 -16.29 18.51
CA GLU A 35 31.88 -15.94 19.94
C GLU A 35 30.50 -16.20 20.60
N LEU A 36 29.39 -15.83 19.96
CA LEU A 36 28.05 -16.15 20.43
C LEU A 36 27.89 -17.65 20.60
N ASN A 37 28.29 -18.44 19.60
CA ASN A 37 28.23 -19.90 19.66
C ASN A 37 28.96 -20.45 20.86
N SER A 38 30.15 -19.92 21.15
CA SER A 38 30.92 -20.30 22.34
C SER A 38 30.21 -19.96 23.66
N ARG A 39 29.59 -18.74 23.72
CA ARG A 39 28.83 -18.28 24.90
C ARG A 39 27.58 -19.10 25.19
N VAL A 40 26.96 -19.68 24.15
CA VAL A 40 25.81 -20.58 24.28
C VAL A 40 26.19 -22.05 24.20
N SER A 41 27.47 -22.39 24.46
CA SER A 41 28.00 -23.76 24.56
C SER A 41 27.77 -24.59 23.27
N GLY A 42 27.92 -24.01 22.11
CA GLY A 42 27.77 -24.70 20.82
C GLY A 42 26.35 -24.68 20.24
N LEU A 43 25.37 -24.28 21.02
CA LEU A 43 23.95 -24.38 20.67
C LEU A 43 23.56 -23.70 19.31
N LEU A 44 24.26 -22.64 18.91
CA LEU A 44 24.01 -22.02 17.63
C LEU A 44 24.40 -22.93 16.45
N GLN A 45 25.55 -23.60 16.56
CA GLN A 45 26.00 -24.59 15.57
C GLN A 45 25.06 -25.81 15.57
N ASP A 46 24.73 -26.33 16.74
CA ASP A 46 23.81 -27.47 16.87
C ASP A 46 22.45 -27.13 16.21
N LEU A 47 21.92 -25.90 16.41
CA LEU A 47 20.68 -25.47 15.78
C LEU A 47 20.79 -25.44 14.25
N ILE A 48 21.91 -24.98 13.71
CA ILE A 48 22.19 -24.95 12.27
C ILE A 48 22.22 -26.37 11.71
N ASP A 49 22.93 -27.25 12.38
CA ASP A 49 23.14 -28.64 11.95
C ASP A 49 21.83 -29.46 12.04
N ASP A 50 21.09 -29.33 13.15
CA ASP A 50 19.85 -30.08 13.40
C ASP A 50 18.75 -29.83 12.35
N VAL A 51 18.66 -28.63 11.84
CA VAL A 51 17.64 -28.24 10.82
C VAL A 51 18.23 -28.03 9.43
N GLU A 52 19.51 -28.36 9.23
CA GLU A 52 20.24 -28.15 7.98
C GLU A 52 20.06 -26.69 7.46
N PHE A 53 20.23 -25.72 8.38
CA PHE A 53 20.01 -24.31 8.05
C PHE A 53 21.10 -23.78 7.13
N THR A 54 20.73 -23.35 5.94
CA THR A 54 21.66 -22.88 4.90
C THR A 54 21.67 -21.36 4.71
N GLY A 55 20.88 -20.60 5.46
CA GLY A 55 20.73 -19.13 5.25
C GLY A 55 19.80 -18.75 4.09
N LYS A 56 19.16 -19.71 3.42
CA LYS A 56 18.22 -19.48 2.32
C LYS A 56 17.10 -18.52 2.73
N ASP A 57 16.71 -17.60 1.81
CA ASP A 57 15.68 -16.59 2.06
C ASP A 57 14.41 -17.18 2.66
N GLY A 58 13.99 -16.63 3.81
CA GLY A 58 12.79 -17.04 4.53
C GLY A 58 12.95 -18.33 5.38
N ALA A 59 14.09 -19.01 5.35
CA ALA A 59 14.36 -20.14 6.25
C ALA A 59 14.37 -19.67 7.70
N THR A 60 13.84 -20.49 8.62
CA THR A 60 13.80 -20.16 10.06
C THR A 60 14.22 -21.33 10.92
N ALA A 61 14.92 -21.03 12.01
CA ALA A 61 15.21 -21.96 13.08
C ALA A 61 15.06 -21.25 14.42
N ILE A 62 14.63 -21.95 15.48
CA ILE A 62 14.58 -21.39 16.82
C ILE A 62 14.73 -22.49 17.86
N THR A 63 15.49 -22.21 18.92
CA THR A 63 15.67 -23.12 20.05
C THR A 63 15.64 -22.37 21.38
N ARG A 64 15.47 -23.08 22.46
CA ARG A 64 15.59 -22.54 23.83
C ARG A 64 17.02 -22.63 24.31
N VAL A 65 17.47 -21.55 24.94
CA VAL A 65 18.80 -21.47 25.53
C VAL A 65 18.74 -21.87 27.00
N GLY A 66 19.73 -22.61 27.47
CA GLY A 66 19.81 -23.07 28.86
C GLY A 66 20.07 -21.96 29.86
N SER A 67 20.08 -22.32 31.16
CA SER A 67 20.39 -21.39 32.25
C SER A 67 21.83 -20.86 32.13
N GLY A 68 22.01 -19.55 32.12
CA GLY A 68 23.31 -18.88 31.99
C GLY A 68 23.41 -17.91 30.81
N ALA A 69 22.55 -18.03 29.81
CA ALA A 69 22.45 -17.01 28.77
C ALA A 69 21.58 -15.83 29.24
N ARG A 70 21.83 -14.64 28.66
CA ARG A 70 21.09 -13.42 28.94
C ARG A 70 19.71 -13.39 28.27
N PHE A 71 19.44 -14.29 27.35
CA PHE A 71 18.19 -14.42 26.61
C PHE A 71 17.68 -15.88 26.67
N ARG A 72 16.38 -16.07 26.49
CA ARG A 72 15.71 -17.36 26.67
C ARG A 72 15.66 -18.21 25.40
N LYS A 73 15.69 -17.58 24.23
CA LYS A 73 15.53 -18.23 22.93
C LYS A 73 16.51 -17.63 21.94
N LEU A 74 17.07 -18.48 21.10
CA LEU A 74 17.92 -18.10 19.98
C LEU A 74 17.25 -18.53 18.68
N GLY A 75 17.04 -17.57 17.78
CA GLY A 75 16.42 -17.81 16.48
C GLY A 75 17.28 -17.33 15.33
N LEU A 76 17.07 -17.94 14.18
CA LEU A 76 17.72 -17.61 12.91
C LEU A 76 16.65 -17.31 11.86
N VAL A 77 16.94 -16.35 10.99
CA VAL A 77 16.19 -16.06 9.77
C VAL A 77 17.17 -15.98 8.60
N GLY A 78 16.90 -16.76 7.55
CA GLY A 78 17.69 -16.76 6.32
C GLY A 78 17.42 -15.53 5.46
N LEU A 79 18.47 -14.95 4.92
CA LEU A 79 18.45 -13.74 4.10
C LEU A 79 18.74 -14.01 2.61
N GLY A 80 19.05 -15.27 2.24
CA GLY A 80 19.59 -15.61 0.90
C GLY A 80 21.03 -15.18 0.73
N ALA A 81 21.49 -15.08 -0.51
CA ALA A 81 22.85 -14.64 -0.82
C ALA A 81 23.01 -13.14 -0.47
N SER A 82 24.12 -12.77 0.19
CA SER A 82 24.39 -11.38 0.60
C SER A 82 24.44 -10.42 -0.60
N SER A 83 24.92 -10.87 -1.75
CA SER A 83 24.99 -10.08 -2.99
C SER A 83 23.60 -9.73 -3.59
N ALA A 84 22.55 -10.45 -3.20
CA ALA A 84 21.16 -10.21 -3.64
C ALA A 84 20.30 -9.51 -2.56
N MET A 85 20.91 -9.15 -1.43
CA MET A 85 20.19 -8.54 -0.30
C MET A 85 19.72 -7.13 -0.62
N THR A 86 18.43 -6.89 -0.46
CA THR A 86 17.76 -5.60 -0.67
C THR A 86 17.12 -5.10 0.62
N ALA A 87 16.66 -3.85 0.62
CA ALA A 87 15.83 -3.29 1.70
C ALA A 87 14.61 -4.16 1.97
N ASP A 88 13.96 -4.68 0.92
CA ASP A 88 12.79 -5.56 1.07
C ASP A 88 13.15 -6.94 1.65
N THR A 89 14.33 -7.47 1.37
CA THR A 89 14.83 -8.70 2.01
C THR A 89 14.84 -8.55 3.54
N LEU A 90 15.41 -7.44 4.05
CA LEU A 90 15.44 -7.18 5.50
C LEU A 90 14.06 -6.90 6.07
N ARG A 91 13.18 -6.20 5.32
CA ARG A 91 11.79 -5.97 5.75
C ARG A 91 11.03 -7.29 5.93
N ARG A 92 11.16 -8.24 4.99
CA ARG A 92 10.58 -9.58 5.08
C ARG A 92 11.21 -10.43 6.20
N ALA A 93 12.52 -10.35 6.36
CA ALA A 93 13.23 -11.06 7.44
C ALA A 93 12.79 -10.57 8.82
N ALA A 94 12.65 -9.25 9.01
CA ALA A 94 12.15 -8.67 10.26
C ALA A 94 10.70 -9.08 10.55
N ALA A 95 9.85 -9.14 9.52
CA ALA A 95 8.48 -9.66 9.62
C ALA A 95 8.47 -11.13 10.08
N THR A 96 9.30 -11.95 9.47
CA THR A 96 9.45 -13.37 9.82
C THR A 96 9.94 -13.53 11.26
N ALA A 97 10.95 -12.77 11.67
CA ALA A 97 11.47 -12.75 13.03
C ALA A 97 10.40 -12.35 14.06
N ALA A 98 9.63 -11.30 13.75
CA ALA A 98 8.55 -10.82 14.63
C ALA A 98 7.45 -11.88 14.83
N ARG A 99 7.04 -12.55 13.74
CA ARG A 99 6.07 -13.65 13.82
C ARG A 99 6.62 -14.86 14.59
N LEU A 100 7.90 -15.17 14.41
CA LEU A 100 8.55 -16.24 15.15
C LEU A 100 8.58 -15.92 16.65
N ALA A 101 8.96 -14.70 17.04
CA ALA A 101 8.92 -14.25 18.44
C ALA A 101 7.50 -14.30 19.02
N LYS A 102 6.49 -13.85 18.27
CA LYS A 102 5.07 -13.93 18.68
C LYS A 102 4.59 -15.37 18.83
N LYS A 103 4.95 -16.27 17.90
CA LYS A 103 4.63 -17.71 17.99
C LYS A 103 5.21 -18.33 19.25
N GLU A 104 6.40 -17.91 19.61
CA GLU A 104 7.13 -18.35 20.80
C GLU A 104 6.74 -17.62 22.09
N LYS A 105 5.76 -16.72 22.05
CA LYS A 105 5.28 -15.96 23.22
C LYS A 105 6.38 -15.15 23.90
N SER A 106 7.20 -14.48 23.12
CA SER A 106 8.27 -13.61 23.59
C SER A 106 7.75 -12.18 23.70
N ALA A 107 7.88 -11.55 24.86
CA ALA A 107 7.48 -10.16 25.06
C ALA A 107 8.57 -9.18 24.55
N SER A 108 9.84 -9.58 24.62
CA SER A 108 10.96 -8.82 24.11
C SER A 108 11.69 -9.54 22.98
N LEU A 109 12.05 -8.80 21.94
CA LEU A 109 12.73 -9.27 20.74
C LEU A 109 13.99 -8.45 20.48
N GLY A 110 15.16 -9.09 20.47
CA GLY A 110 16.40 -8.53 19.94
C GLY A 110 16.59 -8.97 18.49
N LEU A 111 16.75 -8.01 17.60
CA LEU A 111 17.03 -8.23 16.17
C LEU A 111 18.45 -7.82 15.87
N SER A 112 19.26 -8.76 15.37
CA SER A 112 20.57 -8.51 14.81
C SER A 112 20.57 -8.89 13.34
N MET A 113 20.69 -7.88 12.48
CA MET A 113 20.63 -8.02 11.02
C MET A 113 21.82 -7.27 10.40
N PRO A 114 22.34 -7.73 9.25
CA PRO A 114 23.36 -6.98 8.54
C PRO A 114 22.81 -5.65 8.03
N LEU A 115 23.70 -4.68 7.79
CA LEU A 115 23.32 -3.42 7.18
C LEU A 115 23.02 -3.61 5.68
N VAL A 116 21.86 -3.12 5.23
CA VAL A 116 21.59 -3.03 3.80
C VAL A 116 22.29 -1.79 3.25
N GLN A 117 23.03 -1.94 2.14
CA GLN A 117 23.77 -0.85 1.47
C GLN A 117 24.73 -0.08 2.41
N ASN A 118 25.18 -0.69 3.51
CA ASN A 118 25.95 -0.04 4.59
C ASN A 118 25.25 1.20 5.17
N ASP A 119 23.92 1.25 5.14
CA ASP A 119 23.13 2.36 5.63
C ASP A 119 22.34 1.96 6.91
N PRO A 120 22.78 2.43 8.11
CA PRO A 120 22.09 2.16 9.37
C PRO A 120 20.70 2.77 9.42
N ALA A 121 20.48 3.94 8.79
CA ALA A 121 19.20 4.63 8.80
C ALA A 121 18.15 3.85 8.00
N LEU A 122 18.49 3.46 6.78
CA LEU A 122 17.64 2.62 5.94
C LEU A 122 17.39 1.25 6.60
N THR A 123 18.44 0.63 7.17
CA THR A 123 18.31 -0.66 7.85
C THR A 123 17.33 -0.56 9.01
N THR A 124 17.47 0.45 9.86
CA THR A 124 16.54 0.69 10.99
C THR A 124 15.11 0.85 10.52
N GLN A 125 14.89 1.68 9.49
CA GLN A 125 13.57 1.94 8.94
C GLN A 125 12.90 0.65 8.45
N VAL A 126 13.57 -0.14 7.60
CA VAL A 126 12.95 -1.33 7.00
C VAL A 126 12.72 -2.45 8.01
N LEU A 127 13.57 -2.58 9.04
CA LEU A 127 13.35 -3.53 10.12
C LEU A 127 12.11 -3.14 10.94
N ALA A 128 11.97 -1.87 11.30
CA ALA A 128 10.81 -1.38 12.05
C ALA A 128 9.52 -1.52 11.24
N GLU A 129 9.53 -1.21 9.92
CA GLU A 129 8.41 -1.43 9.03
C GLU A 129 8.01 -2.92 8.99
N GLY A 130 8.96 -3.82 8.77
CA GLY A 130 8.71 -5.25 8.69
C GLY A 130 8.04 -5.81 9.94
N VAL A 131 8.55 -5.46 11.12
CA VAL A 131 7.98 -5.86 12.42
C VAL A 131 6.57 -5.30 12.60
N SER A 132 6.40 -3.98 12.38
CA SER A 132 5.13 -3.28 12.61
C SER A 132 4.02 -3.85 11.75
N LEU A 133 4.29 -4.01 10.45
CA LEU A 133 3.30 -4.47 9.48
C LEU A 133 2.95 -5.95 9.66
N ALA A 134 3.91 -6.80 10.06
CA ALA A 134 3.67 -8.21 10.31
C ALA A 134 2.87 -8.48 11.59
N LEU A 135 3.05 -7.65 12.62
CA LEU A 135 2.36 -7.82 13.89
C LEU A 135 0.99 -7.16 13.95
N HIS A 136 0.69 -6.23 13.02
CA HIS A 136 -0.63 -5.63 12.91
C HIS A 136 -1.70 -6.68 12.61
N GLN A 137 -2.82 -6.61 13.33
CA GLN A 137 -3.99 -7.48 13.14
C GLN A 137 -5.27 -6.66 13.21
N ASP A 138 -6.06 -6.68 12.17
CA ASP A 138 -7.40 -6.09 12.20
C ASP A 138 -8.42 -7.08 12.77
N ASN A 139 -8.86 -6.81 13.97
CA ASN A 139 -9.87 -7.61 14.68
C ASN A 139 -11.15 -6.82 14.97
N ARG A 140 -11.34 -5.63 14.35
CA ARG A 140 -12.45 -4.71 14.65
C ARG A 140 -13.83 -5.35 14.52
N PHE A 141 -13.98 -6.31 13.63
CA PHE A 141 -15.27 -6.98 13.32
C PHE A 141 -15.37 -8.39 13.91
N LYS A 142 -14.42 -8.81 14.75
CA LYS A 142 -14.46 -10.12 15.42
C LYS A 142 -14.96 -9.96 16.84
N SER A 143 -15.98 -10.77 17.21
CA SER A 143 -16.42 -10.84 18.61
C SER A 143 -15.29 -11.37 19.49
N GLU A 144 -15.21 -10.87 20.72
CA GLU A 144 -14.33 -11.44 21.74
C GLU A 144 -14.74 -12.88 22.04
N ASP A 145 -13.75 -13.75 22.29
CA ASP A 145 -14.03 -15.12 22.73
C ASP A 145 -14.82 -15.07 24.04
N LYS A 146 -15.84 -15.95 24.18
CA LYS A 146 -16.75 -16.03 25.34
C LYS A 146 -16.05 -16.12 26.70
N ASN A 147 -14.75 -16.35 26.72
CA ASN A 147 -13.92 -16.46 27.92
C ASN A 147 -13.12 -15.20 28.27
N GLY A 148 -13.37 -14.06 27.60
CA GLY A 148 -12.63 -12.81 27.87
C GLY A 148 -11.11 -12.91 27.57
N LYS A 149 -10.65 -14.02 27.05
CA LYS A 149 -9.28 -14.15 26.56
C LYS A 149 -9.30 -13.60 25.14
N LYS A 150 -8.83 -12.35 24.98
CA LYS A 150 -8.31 -11.95 23.67
C LYS A 150 -7.48 -13.13 23.19
N ASN A 151 -7.82 -13.72 22.04
CA ASN A 151 -7.05 -14.80 21.41
C ASN A 151 -5.67 -14.27 21.04
N GLY A 152 -4.86 -13.90 22.03
CA GLY A 152 -3.56 -13.28 21.92
C GLY A 152 -2.54 -14.14 22.62
N LYS A 153 -1.66 -14.80 21.84
CA LYS A 153 -0.29 -15.02 22.30
C LYS A 153 0.18 -13.68 22.87
N ALA A 154 0.98 -13.72 23.96
CA ALA A 154 1.51 -12.49 24.54
C ALA A 154 2.05 -11.57 23.44
N PRO A 155 1.66 -10.30 23.41
CA PRO A 155 2.15 -9.38 22.39
C PRO A 155 3.67 -9.25 22.49
N VAL A 156 4.33 -9.06 21.38
CA VAL A 156 5.72 -8.59 21.37
C VAL A 156 5.66 -7.10 21.72
N GLU A 157 6.18 -6.72 22.86
CA GLU A 157 6.03 -5.37 23.44
C GLU A 157 7.25 -4.49 23.17
N HIS A 158 8.45 -5.08 23.33
CA HIS A 158 9.73 -4.37 23.20
C HIS A 158 10.57 -4.95 22.07
N ILE A 159 10.91 -4.15 21.11
CA ILE A 159 11.76 -4.51 19.96
C ILE A 159 13.08 -3.74 20.05
N HIS A 160 14.18 -4.47 20.16
CA HIS A 160 15.52 -3.92 20.19
C HIS A 160 16.23 -4.19 18.85
N LEU A 161 16.50 -3.14 18.10
CA LEU A 161 17.32 -3.20 16.89
C LEU A 161 18.78 -3.01 17.35
N LEU A 162 19.56 -4.09 17.26
CA LEU A 162 20.91 -4.13 17.84
C LEU A 162 21.94 -3.48 16.91
N ASP A 163 22.96 -2.85 17.47
CA ASP A 163 24.02 -2.16 16.76
C ASP A 163 23.54 -1.02 15.82
N LEU A 164 22.39 -0.39 16.15
CA LEU A 164 21.71 0.64 15.32
C LEU A 164 21.39 1.93 16.12
N ALA A 165 22.26 2.36 17.02
CA ALA A 165 22.02 3.57 17.80
C ALA A 165 21.99 4.85 16.97
N GLY A 166 21.31 5.87 17.51
CA GLY A 166 21.21 7.19 16.88
C GLY A 166 20.28 7.22 15.68
N GLN A 167 19.38 6.23 15.54
CA GLN A 167 18.45 6.11 14.42
C GLN A 167 16.99 6.42 14.80
N GLU A 168 16.77 7.29 15.77
CA GLU A 168 15.44 7.66 16.26
C GLU A 168 14.58 8.30 15.16
N SER A 169 15.19 9.11 14.28
CA SER A 169 14.48 9.70 13.13
C SER A 169 14.00 8.64 12.13
N SER A 170 14.82 7.60 11.91
CA SER A 170 14.44 6.48 11.03
C SER A 170 13.28 5.66 11.62
N LEU A 171 13.24 5.50 12.95
CA LEU A 171 12.10 4.89 13.63
C LEU A 171 10.83 5.74 13.49
N GLN A 172 10.93 7.07 13.58
CA GLN A 172 9.80 7.98 13.35
C GLN A 172 9.31 7.91 11.91
N THR A 173 10.23 7.85 10.94
CA THR A 173 9.87 7.66 9.52
C THR A 173 9.14 6.34 9.31
N ALA A 174 9.67 5.24 9.84
CA ALA A 174 9.03 3.93 9.76
C ALA A 174 7.63 3.94 10.40
N GLN A 175 7.47 4.59 11.55
CA GLN A 175 6.18 4.69 12.22
C GLN A 175 5.17 5.45 11.38
N ALA A 176 5.54 6.60 10.81
CA ALA A 176 4.66 7.41 9.95
C ALA A 176 4.19 6.62 8.71
N ILE A 177 5.13 5.91 8.07
CA ILE A 177 4.81 5.05 6.92
C ILE A 177 3.88 3.91 7.32
N CYS A 178 4.18 3.22 8.43
CA CYS A 178 3.35 2.13 8.92
C CYS A 178 1.94 2.59 9.31
N ASP A 179 1.79 3.76 9.92
CA ASP A 179 0.49 4.35 10.25
C ASP A 179 -0.37 4.58 9.01
N GLY A 180 0.24 5.01 7.91
CA GLY A 180 -0.42 5.14 6.63
C GLY A 180 -0.82 3.80 6.02
N VAL A 181 0.11 2.82 6.00
CA VAL A 181 -0.15 1.46 5.49
C VAL A 181 -1.26 0.77 6.30
N ILE A 182 -1.23 0.89 7.62
CA ILE A 182 -2.24 0.31 8.51
C ILE A 182 -3.62 0.93 8.25
N LEU A 183 -3.70 2.25 8.11
CA LEU A 183 -4.95 2.92 7.75
C LEU A 183 -5.52 2.37 6.44
N ALA A 184 -4.69 2.26 5.40
CA ALA A 184 -5.13 1.71 4.12
C ALA A 184 -5.59 0.24 4.22
N ARG A 185 -4.87 -0.60 4.99
CA ARG A 185 -5.27 -1.98 5.27
C ARG A 185 -6.62 -2.07 5.93
N GLU A 186 -6.86 -1.23 6.92
CA GLU A 186 -8.10 -1.18 7.68
C GLU A 186 -9.29 -0.71 6.84
N LEU A 187 -9.09 0.29 5.98
CA LEU A 187 -10.12 0.76 5.05
C LEU A 187 -10.51 -0.33 4.05
N VAL A 188 -9.53 -0.99 3.41
CA VAL A 188 -9.77 -2.05 2.42
C VAL A 188 -10.38 -3.30 3.06
N SER A 189 -10.01 -3.63 4.29
CA SER A 189 -10.51 -4.83 4.98
C SER A 189 -11.95 -4.67 5.48
N ALA A 190 -12.37 -3.46 5.77
CA ALA A 190 -13.70 -3.18 6.28
C ALA A 190 -14.79 -3.47 5.24
N PRO A 191 -16.01 -3.87 5.66
CA PRO A 191 -17.13 -4.09 4.75
C PRO A 191 -17.72 -2.77 4.24
N ALA A 192 -18.37 -2.80 3.06
CA ALA A 192 -18.91 -1.62 2.40
C ALA A 192 -20.03 -0.90 3.20
N ASN A 193 -20.72 -1.61 4.10
CA ASN A 193 -21.69 -0.97 5.01
C ASN A 193 -21.01 -0.17 6.15
N VAL A 194 -19.69 -0.22 6.26
CA VAL A 194 -18.88 0.59 7.19
C VAL A 194 -18.06 1.62 6.43
N VAL A 195 -17.36 1.21 5.37
CA VAL A 195 -16.59 2.14 4.54
C VAL A 195 -17.46 2.60 3.37
N THR A 196 -18.25 3.63 3.64
CA THR A 196 -19.10 4.35 2.69
C THR A 196 -18.34 5.56 2.11
N PRO A 197 -18.86 6.25 1.07
CA PRO A 197 -18.25 7.52 0.60
C PRO A 197 -18.10 8.54 1.72
N GLU A 198 -19.10 8.63 2.61
CA GLU A 198 -19.04 9.50 3.79
C GLU A 198 -17.97 9.09 4.80
N ALA A 199 -17.75 7.78 5.00
CA ALA A 199 -16.68 7.28 5.86
C ALA A 199 -15.29 7.60 5.31
N LEU A 200 -15.10 7.59 3.98
CA LEU A 200 -13.86 8.05 3.35
C LEU A 200 -13.66 9.56 3.55
N ALA A 201 -14.72 10.36 3.40
CA ALA A 201 -14.68 11.80 3.65
C ALA A 201 -14.36 12.09 5.14
N GLN A 202 -14.98 11.35 6.08
CA GLN A 202 -14.66 11.46 7.50
C GLN A 202 -13.21 11.09 7.82
N THR A 203 -12.67 10.03 7.17
CA THR A 203 -11.25 9.66 7.31
C THR A 203 -10.32 10.79 6.84
N ALA A 204 -10.66 11.45 5.72
CA ALA A 204 -9.92 12.63 5.25
C ALA A 204 -10.01 13.80 6.26
N GLN A 205 -11.20 14.02 6.86
CA GLN A 205 -11.41 15.04 7.90
C GLN A 205 -10.57 14.74 9.16
N ASP A 206 -10.50 13.48 9.57
CA ASP A 206 -9.70 13.07 10.74
C ASP A 206 -8.21 13.32 10.48
N ILE A 207 -7.71 12.98 9.28
CA ILE A 207 -6.33 13.28 8.87
C ILE A 207 -6.08 14.79 8.85
N ALA A 208 -6.98 15.56 8.24
CA ALA A 208 -6.87 17.02 8.15
C ALA A 208 -6.79 17.66 9.55
N THR A 209 -7.68 17.25 10.44
CA THR A 209 -7.74 17.75 11.81
C THR A 209 -6.50 17.38 12.63
N ALA A 210 -6.04 16.13 12.52
CA ALA A 210 -4.90 15.63 13.29
C ALA A 210 -3.56 16.24 12.86
N HIS A 211 -3.42 16.60 11.59
CA HIS A 211 -2.14 17.00 11.01
C HIS A 211 -2.15 18.40 10.37
N GLY A 212 -3.26 19.13 10.42
CA GLY A 212 -3.35 20.50 9.93
C GLY A 212 -3.35 20.64 8.41
N LEU A 213 -3.98 19.68 7.69
CA LEU A 213 -4.17 19.77 6.24
C LEU A 213 -5.42 20.59 5.92
N GLU A 214 -5.43 21.20 4.72
CA GLU A 214 -6.63 21.81 4.16
C GLU A 214 -7.53 20.72 3.59
N LEU A 215 -8.83 20.78 3.85
CA LEU A 215 -9.81 19.83 3.33
C LEU A 215 -10.98 20.54 2.70
N GLU A 216 -11.35 20.12 1.51
CA GLU A 216 -12.57 20.48 0.80
C GLU A 216 -13.32 19.19 0.47
N ILE A 217 -14.59 19.11 0.89
CA ILE A 217 -15.51 18.05 0.47
C ILE A 217 -16.56 18.67 -0.40
N LEU A 218 -16.54 18.31 -1.70
CA LEU A 218 -17.58 18.74 -2.63
C LEU A 218 -18.76 17.77 -2.55
N GLU A 219 -19.91 18.32 -2.27
CA GLU A 219 -21.18 17.59 -2.28
C GLU A 219 -21.71 17.45 -3.71
N GLN A 220 -22.79 16.70 -3.92
CA GLN A 220 -23.35 16.46 -5.24
C GLN A 220 -23.63 17.77 -6.00
N ALA A 221 -24.20 18.79 -5.34
CA ALA A 221 -24.52 20.07 -5.99
C ALA A 221 -23.27 20.83 -6.46
N ASP A 222 -22.16 20.74 -5.72
CA ASP A 222 -20.90 21.36 -6.11
C ASP A 222 -20.30 20.62 -7.32
N CYS A 223 -20.37 19.29 -7.34
CA CYS A 223 -19.94 18.48 -8.46
C CYS A 223 -20.79 18.72 -9.72
N GLU A 224 -22.11 18.94 -9.56
CA GLU A 224 -23.01 19.35 -10.66
C GLU A 224 -22.61 20.71 -11.22
N ALA A 225 -22.33 21.68 -10.36
CA ALA A 225 -21.86 23.01 -10.75
C ALA A 225 -20.52 22.99 -11.50
N LEU A 226 -19.65 22.04 -11.17
CA LEU A 226 -18.36 21.80 -11.85
C LEU A 226 -18.49 20.96 -13.13
N GLY A 227 -19.70 20.47 -13.45
CA GLY A 227 -19.95 19.66 -14.64
C GLY A 227 -19.37 18.25 -14.56
N MET A 228 -19.21 17.66 -13.37
CA MET A 228 -18.64 16.32 -13.13
C MET A 228 -19.65 15.21 -13.47
N GLY A 229 -20.15 15.20 -14.71
CA GLY A 229 -21.23 14.31 -15.11
C GLY A 229 -20.81 12.84 -15.28
N ALA A 230 -19.54 12.55 -15.52
CA ALA A 230 -19.04 11.18 -15.58
C ALA A 230 -19.05 10.54 -14.17
N TYR A 231 -18.55 11.25 -13.17
CA TYR A 231 -18.57 10.84 -11.77
C TYR A 231 -20.00 10.67 -11.22
N LEU A 232 -20.83 11.71 -11.38
CA LEU A 232 -22.20 11.71 -10.89
C LEU A 232 -23.08 10.68 -11.61
N GLY A 233 -22.77 10.35 -12.87
CA GLY A 233 -23.43 9.28 -13.61
C GLY A 233 -23.32 7.93 -12.92
N VAL A 234 -22.18 7.61 -12.30
CA VAL A 234 -21.97 6.41 -11.48
C VAL A 234 -22.72 6.53 -10.16
N ALA A 235 -22.54 7.63 -9.45
CA ALA A 235 -23.03 7.83 -8.09
C ALA A 235 -24.55 7.82 -7.97
N LYS A 236 -25.28 8.27 -8.99
CA LYS A 236 -26.74 8.51 -8.93
C LYS A 236 -27.59 7.29 -8.60
N ALA A 237 -27.04 6.08 -8.70
CA ALA A 237 -27.78 4.85 -8.41
C ALA A 237 -27.84 4.51 -6.92
N SER A 238 -26.84 4.95 -6.14
CA SER A 238 -26.79 4.73 -4.69
C SER A 238 -27.74 5.64 -3.92
N ASP A 239 -28.20 5.17 -2.76
CA ASP A 239 -28.87 6.01 -1.77
C ASP A 239 -27.86 6.72 -0.84
N LEU A 240 -26.57 6.32 -0.87
CA LEU A 240 -25.49 7.00 -0.18
C LEU A 240 -25.00 8.20 -0.99
N PRO A 241 -24.84 9.37 -0.37
CA PRO A 241 -24.38 10.56 -1.08
C PRO A 241 -22.94 10.40 -1.58
N ALA A 242 -22.71 10.85 -2.80
CA ALA A 242 -21.36 10.97 -3.37
C ALA A 242 -20.56 12.01 -2.59
N LYS A 243 -19.25 11.78 -2.43
CA LYS A 243 -18.33 12.70 -1.77
C LYS A 243 -17.07 12.88 -2.62
N PHE A 244 -16.86 14.07 -3.13
CA PHE A 244 -15.61 14.37 -3.81
C PHE A 244 -14.64 14.98 -2.80
N ILE A 245 -13.56 14.25 -2.52
CA ILE A 245 -12.60 14.56 -1.47
C ILE A 245 -11.40 15.25 -2.10
N HIS A 246 -11.06 16.44 -1.62
CA HIS A 246 -9.83 17.15 -1.95
C HIS A 246 -9.11 17.57 -0.67
N LEU A 247 -8.07 16.82 -0.31
CA LEU A 247 -7.24 17.06 0.86
C LEU A 247 -5.88 17.60 0.40
N THR A 248 -5.38 18.67 1.01
CA THR A 248 -4.13 19.33 0.59
C THR A 248 -3.14 19.42 1.73
N TYR A 249 -1.96 18.85 1.54
CA TYR A 249 -0.79 19.09 2.37
C TYR A 249 0.03 20.23 1.77
N LYS A 250 0.33 21.25 2.58
CA LYS A 250 1.22 22.37 2.22
C LYS A 250 2.41 22.41 3.15
N PRO A 251 3.65 22.48 2.63
CA PRO A 251 4.83 22.68 3.47
C PRO A 251 4.84 24.07 4.09
N ALA A 252 5.66 24.27 5.12
CA ALA A 252 5.78 25.57 5.81
C ALA A 252 6.41 26.70 4.96
N GLY A 253 7.07 26.35 3.85
CA GLY A 253 7.73 27.30 2.93
C GLY A 253 7.17 27.24 1.52
N THR A 254 7.92 27.82 0.57
CA THR A 254 7.61 27.66 -0.85
C THR A 254 7.85 26.21 -1.25
N PRO A 255 6.84 25.50 -1.79
CA PRO A 255 7.00 24.11 -2.17
C PRO A 255 8.03 23.98 -3.30
N ALA A 256 8.85 22.94 -3.25
CA ALA A 256 9.75 22.57 -4.33
C ALA A 256 8.96 22.10 -5.57
N ARG A 257 7.87 21.38 -5.34
CA ARG A 257 6.95 20.86 -6.36
C ARG A 257 5.52 20.82 -5.83
N LYS A 258 4.55 20.77 -6.78
CA LYS A 258 3.14 20.54 -6.50
C LYS A 258 2.71 19.25 -7.19
N LEU A 259 2.16 18.33 -6.45
CA LEU A 259 1.80 17.00 -6.94
C LEU A 259 0.32 16.70 -6.68
N ALA A 260 -0.29 15.87 -7.53
CA ALA A 260 -1.61 15.30 -7.25
C ALA A 260 -1.53 13.77 -7.16
N ILE A 261 -2.17 13.21 -6.15
CA ILE A 261 -2.36 11.79 -5.94
C ILE A 261 -3.86 11.52 -5.94
N ILE A 262 -4.34 10.75 -6.92
CA ILE A 262 -5.76 10.44 -7.07
C ILE A 262 -5.99 8.99 -6.71
N GLY A 263 -6.98 8.70 -5.88
CA GLY A 263 -7.38 7.35 -5.53
C GLY A 263 -8.79 7.01 -5.99
N LYS A 264 -8.97 5.92 -6.74
CA LYS A 264 -10.31 5.37 -7.04
C LYS A 264 -11.02 5.07 -5.73
N GLY A 265 -12.23 5.64 -5.56
CA GLY A 265 -13.00 5.59 -4.32
C GLY A 265 -14.36 4.90 -4.46
N LEU A 266 -14.47 3.80 -5.22
CA LEU A 266 -15.70 3.02 -5.31
C LEU A 266 -15.83 2.15 -4.06
N THR A 267 -16.68 2.56 -3.10
CA THR A 267 -16.80 1.86 -1.81
C THR A 267 -17.52 0.51 -1.94
N PHE A 268 -18.29 0.33 -3.00
CA PHE A 268 -18.80 -0.94 -3.47
C PHE A 268 -19.12 -0.88 -4.97
N ASP A 269 -18.77 -1.93 -5.70
CA ASP A 269 -19.07 -2.05 -7.13
C ASP A 269 -19.92 -3.30 -7.41
N SER A 270 -21.20 -3.09 -7.66
CA SER A 270 -22.11 -4.16 -8.08
C SER A 270 -21.99 -4.51 -9.58
N GLY A 271 -21.29 -3.68 -10.36
CA GLY A 271 -21.30 -3.68 -11.82
C GLY A 271 -22.44 -2.84 -12.41
N GLY A 272 -23.32 -2.27 -11.60
CA GLY A 272 -24.51 -1.58 -12.06
C GLY A 272 -25.45 -2.52 -12.82
N LEU A 273 -26.09 -2.06 -13.91
CA LEU A 273 -26.97 -2.89 -14.74
C LEU A 273 -26.22 -4.02 -15.48
N ASN A 274 -24.92 -3.89 -15.70
CA ASN A 274 -24.04 -5.00 -16.09
C ASN A 274 -23.59 -5.75 -14.84
N ILE A 275 -24.57 -6.23 -14.04
CA ILE A 275 -24.31 -6.82 -12.72
C ILE A 275 -23.24 -7.91 -12.77
N LYS A 276 -22.37 -7.88 -11.79
CA LYS A 276 -21.35 -8.93 -11.60
C LYS A 276 -22.06 -10.26 -11.32
N GLY A 277 -21.86 -11.25 -12.21
CA GLY A 277 -22.51 -12.55 -12.12
C GLY A 277 -21.99 -13.41 -10.97
N ALA A 278 -22.66 -14.56 -10.74
CA ALA A 278 -22.20 -15.54 -9.76
C ALA A 278 -20.77 -16.01 -10.06
N GLY A 279 -19.91 -16.05 -9.04
CA GLY A 279 -18.48 -16.41 -9.16
C GLY A 279 -17.58 -15.30 -9.69
N SER A 280 -18.08 -14.08 -9.85
CA SER A 280 -17.25 -12.91 -10.23
C SER A 280 -16.54 -12.26 -9.05
N GLY A 281 -16.76 -12.73 -7.81
CA GLY A 281 -16.21 -12.15 -6.59
C GLY A 281 -16.88 -10.83 -6.19
N ILE A 282 -18.18 -10.66 -6.48
CA ILE A 282 -18.93 -9.44 -6.10
C ILE A 282 -18.84 -9.15 -4.60
N GLU A 283 -18.77 -10.18 -3.75
CA GLU A 283 -18.59 -10.07 -2.30
C GLU A 283 -17.25 -9.41 -1.92
N MET A 284 -16.28 -9.44 -2.83
CA MET A 284 -14.98 -8.79 -2.64
C MET A 284 -14.96 -7.35 -3.13
N MET A 285 -15.98 -6.86 -3.80
CA MET A 285 -16.00 -5.50 -4.39
C MET A 285 -16.01 -4.37 -3.36
N LYS A 286 -16.01 -4.68 -2.08
CA LYS A 286 -15.65 -3.75 -0.99
C LYS A 286 -14.21 -3.21 -1.11
N ILE A 287 -13.32 -3.92 -1.86
CA ILE A 287 -11.93 -3.51 -2.06
C ILE A 287 -11.77 -2.47 -3.18
N ASP A 288 -12.84 -2.13 -3.88
CA ASP A 288 -12.79 -1.29 -5.09
C ASP A 288 -12.50 0.20 -4.80
N MET A 289 -12.28 0.51 -3.54
CA MET A 289 -11.77 1.77 -3.02
C MET A 289 -10.30 1.68 -2.56
N GLY A 290 -9.57 0.64 -2.97
CA GLY A 290 -8.18 0.44 -2.56
C GLY A 290 -7.23 1.55 -3.00
N GLY A 291 -7.53 2.21 -4.14
CA GLY A 291 -6.83 3.41 -4.58
C GLY A 291 -7.00 4.59 -3.60
N ALA A 292 -8.24 4.86 -3.18
CA ALA A 292 -8.54 5.91 -2.19
C ALA A 292 -7.92 5.57 -0.82
N ALA A 293 -7.94 4.30 -0.42
CA ALA A 293 -7.29 3.87 0.81
C ALA A 293 -5.78 4.10 0.79
N ALA A 294 -5.11 3.78 -0.31
CA ALA A 294 -3.67 4.03 -0.47
C ALA A 294 -3.37 5.54 -0.49
N MET A 295 -4.18 6.34 -1.17
CA MET A 295 -4.08 7.80 -1.22
C MET A 295 -4.23 8.41 0.19
N LEU A 296 -5.25 8.03 0.97
CA LEU A 296 -5.47 8.50 2.34
C LEU A 296 -4.35 8.02 3.31
N GLY A 297 -3.87 6.78 3.12
CA GLY A 297 -2.72 6.27 3.86
C GLY A 297 -1.45 7.08 3.58
N ALA A 298 -1.19 7.40 2.31
CA ALA A 298 -0.07 8.25 1.91
C ALA A 298 -0.23 9.68 2.47
N ALA A 299 -1.45 10.25 2.44
CA ALA A 299 -1.73 11.57 3.02
C ALA A 299 -1.38 11.62 4.51
N LYS A 300 -1.78 10.61 5.27
CA LYS A 300 -1.46 10.49 6.71
C LYS A 300 0.04 10.42 6.97
N ALA A 301 0.77 9.62 6.19
CA ALA A 301 2.21 9.47 6.34
C ALA A 301 2.97 10.75 5.94
N ILE A 302 2.64 11.33 4.78
CA ILE A 302 3.26 12.56 4.26
C ILE A 302 3.06 13.73 5.22
N ALA A 303 1.85 13.86 5.78
CA ALA A 303 1.57 14.90 6.77
C ALA A 303 2.41 14.80 8.05
N GLN A 304 2.78 13.59 8.46
CA GLN A 304 3.68 13.35 9.59
C GLN A 304 5.14 13.62 9.22
N LEU A 305 5.55 13.26 8.00
CA LEU A 305 6.94 13.39 7.51
C LEU A 305 7.29 14.81 7.09
N LYS A 306 6.29 15.62 6.73
CA LYS A 306 6.41 17.05 6.41
C LYS A 306 7.44 17.40 5.32
N PRO A 307 7.38 16.76 4.14
CA PRO A 307 8.28 17.10 3.03
C PRO A 307 8.06 18.52 2.51
N ASN A 308 9.06 19.08 1.82
CA ASN A 308 8.95 20.39 1.17
C ASN A 308 8.25 20.31 -0.22
N THR A 309 7.18 19.54 -0.30
CA THR A 309 6.39 19.31 -1.52
C THR A 309 4.91 19.51 -1.20
N GLU A 310 4.20 20.34 -1.97
CA GLU A 310 2.75 20.47 -1.87
C GLU A 310 2.08 19.26 -2.52
N VAL A 311 1.14 18.63 -1.83
CA VAL A 311 0.48 17.42 -2.33
C VAL A 311 -1.03 17.55 -2.20
N HIS A 312 -1.73 17.38 -3.33
CA HIS A 312 -3.18 17.30 -3.42
C HIS A 312 -3.61 15.84 -3.49
N PHE A 313 -4.43 15.41 -2.55
CA PHE A 313 -4.99 14.07 -2.46
C PHE A 313 -6.46 14.13 -2.84
N ILE A 314 -6.86 13.40 -3.89
CA ILE A 314 -8.18 13.55 -4.51
C ILE A 314 -8.86 12.19 -4.64
N SER A 315 -10.14 12.12 -4.29
CA SER A 315 -10.96 10.93 -4.53
C SER A 315 -12.40 11.29 -4.84
N ALA A 316 -12.90 10.79 -5.96
CA ALA A 316 -14.32 10.83 -6.33
C ALA A 316 -15.01 9.60 -5.73
N ALA A 317 -15.41 9.69 -4.45
CA ALA A 317 -15.96 8.56 -3.69
C ALA A 317 -17.46 8.36 -3.99
N ALA A 318 -17.84 7.13 -4.35
CA ALA A 318 -19.22 6.75 -4.69
C ALA A 318 -19.43 5.24 -4.51
N GLU A 319 -20.66 4.79 -4.66
CA GLU A 319 -21.01 3.39 -4.90
C GLU A 319 -21.58 3.20 -6.30
N ASN A 320 -21.24 2.10 -6.97
CA ASN A 320 -21.90 1.66 -8.19
C ASN A 320 -22.99 0.65 -7.87
N MET A 321 -24.24 1.12 -7.86
CA MET A 321 -25.39 0.34 -7.41
C MET A 321 -26.44 0.19 -8.51
N ILE A 322 -27.50 -0.56 -8.19
CA ILE A 322 -28.64 -0.80 -9.07
C ILE A 322 -29.89 -0.13 -8.48
N SER A 323 -30.48 0.77 -9.24
CA SER A 323 -31.76 1.40 -8.89
C SER A 323 -32.47 1.92 -10.14
N GLY A 324 -33.67 2.46 -9.99
CA GLY A 324 -34.37 3.14 -11.09
C GLY A 324 -33.64 4.39 -11.62
N ARG A 325 -32.62 4.89 -10.89
CA ARG A 325 -31.80 6.04 -11.27
C ARG A 325 -30.45 5.64 -11.91
N ALA A 326 -30.12 4.33 -11.94
CA ALA A 326 -28.82 3.86 -12.43
C ALA A 326 -28.56 4.30 -13.87
N MET A 327 -27.28 4.55 -14.18
CA MET A 327 -26.85 4.67 -15.57
C MET A 327 -27.11 3.38 -16.35
N ARG A 328 -27.50 3.52 -17.61
CA ARG A 328 -27.85 2.38 -18.46
C ARG A 328 -26.82 2.22 -19.57
N PRO A 329 -26.56 1.00 -20.02
CA PRO A 329 -25.86 0.82 -21.29
C PRO A 329 -26.54 1.62 -22.40
N GLY A 330 -25.76 2.47 -23.12
CA GLY A 330 -26.23 3.40 -24.13
C GLY A 330 -26.44 4.84 -23.63
N ASP A 331 -26.42 5.08 -22.32
CA ASP A 331 -26.44 6.46 -21.80
C ASP A 331 -25.14 7.18 -22.21
N ILE A 332 -25.24 8.51 -22.45
CA ILE A 332 -24.08 9.37 -22.71
C ILE A 332 -23.87 10.28 -21.50
N LEU A 333 -22.66 10.22 -20.93
CA LEU A 333 -22.21 11.07 -19.84
C LEU A 333 -21.30 12.16 -20.39
N THR A 334 -21.32 13.33 -19.77
CA THR A 334 -20.41 14.44 -20.11
C THR A 334 -19.47 14.70 -18.94
N ALA A 335 -18.17 14.54 -19.16
CA ALA A 335 -17.16 14.85 -18.15
C ALA A 335 -16.92 16.36 -18.03
N SER A 336 -16.28 16.78 -16.94
CA SER A 336 -16.06 18.22 -16.61
C SER A 336 -15.13 18.98 -17.56
N ASN A 337 -14.48 18.30 -18.52
CA ASN A 337 -13.77 18.89 -19.64
C ASN A 337 -14.63 18.99 -20.93
N GLY A 338 -15.90 18.61 -20.86
CA GLY A 338 -16.84 18.64 -21.98
C GLY A 338 -16.82 17.39 -22.87
N LYS A 339 -15.91 16.43 -22.67
CA LYS A 339 -15.90 15.19 -23.45
C LYS A 339 -17.11 14.32 -23.10
N THR A 340 -17.70 13.74 -24.16
CA THR A 340 -18.86 12.86 -24.05
C THR A 340 -18.45 11.40 -24.08
N ILE A 341 -19.07 10.59 -23.23
CA ILE A 341 -18.73 9.19 -23.01
C ILE A 341 -19.97 8.33 -23.16
N GLU A 342 -20.02 7.46 -24.17
CA GLU A 342 -21.04 6.43 -24.30
C GLU A 342 -20.75 5.31 -23.28
N VAL A 343 -21.66 5.08 -22.36
CA VAL A 343 -21.58 3.97 -21.38
C VAL A 343 -22.01 2.69 -22.08
N ASN A 344 -21.08 1.91 -22.58
CA ASN A 344 -21.40 0.59 -23.14
C ASN A 344 -21.28 -0.56 -22.10
N ASN A 345 -20.66 -0.29 -20.96
CA ASN A 345 -20.59 -1.23 -19.84
C ASN A 345 -20.59 -0.46 -18.49
N THR A 346 -21.61 -0.67 -17.67
CA THR A 346 -21.74 -0.02 -16.36
C THR A 346 -20.81 -0.59 -15.30
N ASP A 347 -20.16 -1.75 -15.54
CA ASP A 347 -19.09 -2.36 -14.72
C ASP A 347 -17.70 -1.79 -15.06
N ALA A 348 -17.65 -0.71 -15.81
CA ALA A 348 -16.45 0.07 -16.06
C ALA A 348 -16.64 1.51 -15.54
N GLU A 349 -17.12 1.63 -14.35
CA GLU A 349 -17.50 2.84 -13.61
C GLU A 349 -16.28 3.57 -13.05
N GLY A 350 -15.25 2.83 -12.60
CA GLY A 350 -14.07 3.42 -11.94
C GLY A 350 -13.36 4.43 -12.81
N ARG A 351 -13.21 4.15 -14.10
CA ARG A 351 -12.63 5.12 -15.03
C ARG A 351 -13.50 6.35 -15.27
N LEU A 352 -14.82 6.24 -15.08
CA LEU A 352 -15.74 7.38 -15.17
C LEU A 352 -15.56 8.31 -13.98
N THR A 353 -15.42 7.78 -12.76
CA THR A 353 -15.13 8.61 -11.57
C THR A 353 -13.75 9.23 -11.64
N LEU A 354 -12.75 8.49 -12.13
CA LEU A 354 -11.40 9.01 -12.34
C LEU A 354 -11.31 10.09 -13.42
N ALA A 355 -12.16 10.04 -14.45
CA ALA A 355 -12.17 11.04 -15.51
C ALA A 355 -12.33 12.45 -14.95
N ASP A 356 -13.34 12.69 -14.12
CA ASP A 356 -13.59 14.00 -13.53
C ASP A 356 -12.54 14.36 -12.46
N ALA A 357 -12.01 13.37 -11.71
CA ALA A 357 -10.94 13.60 -10.76
C ALA A 357 -9.62 14.03 -11.44
N LEU A 358 -9.29 13.44 -12.59
CA LEU A 358 -8.10 13.81 -13.39
C LEU A 358 -8.24 15.23 -13.93
N VAL A 359 -9.42 15.59 -14.49
CA VAL A 359 -9.69 16.97 -14.97
C VAL A 359 -9.60 17.97 -13.82
N PHE A 360 -10.10 17.62 -12.63
CA PHE A 360 -10.01 18.48 -11.46
C PHE A 360 -8.53 18.69 -11.05
N ALA A 361 -7.75 17.62 -10.97
CA ALA A 361 -6.33 17.69 -10.61
C ALA A 361 -5.52 18.54 -11.61
N GLU A 362 -5.76 18.39 -12.90
CA GLU A 362 -5.05 19.19 -13.93
C GLU A 362 -5.32 20.68 -13.80
N LYS A 363 -6.57 21.08 -13.45
CA LYS A 363 -6.94 22.48 -13.21
C LYS A 363 -6.23 23.12 -12.01
N LEU A 364 -5.69 22.32 -11.08
CA LEU A 364 -4.90 22.81 -9.94
C LEU A 364 -3.50 23.30 -10.35
N GLY A 365 -3.05 23.01 -11.57
CA GLY A 365 -1.74 23.43 -12.07
C GLY A 365 -0.59 22.71 -11.36
N VAL A 366 -0.75 21.41 -11.14
CA VAL A 366 0.27 20.57 -10.51
C VAL A 366 1.35 20.14 -11.50
N ASP A 367 2.55 19.81 -11.00
CA ASP A 367 3.70 19.41 -11.81
C ASP A 367 3.64 17.95 -12.27
N ALA A 368 2.88 17.12 -11.56
CA ALA A 368 2.68 15.71 -11.91
C ALA A 368 1.42 15.16 -11.25
N ILE A 369 0.78 14.19 -11.90
CA ILE A 369 -0.38 13.45 -11.42
C ILE A 369 -0.06 11.97 -11.37
N VAL A 370 -0.37 11.32 -10.25
CA VAL A 370 -0.38 9.86 -10.12
C VAL A 370 -1.77 9.43 -9.69
N ASP A 371 -2.41 8.54 -10.43
CA ASP A 371 -3.65 7.92 -9.98
C ASP A 371 -3.45 6.42 -9.68
N LEU A 372 -4.15 5.95 -8.65
CA LEU A 372 -4.18 4.54 -8.26
C LEU A 372 -5.62 4.03 -8.29
N ALA A 373 -5.82 2.89 -8.91
CA ALA A 373 -7.14 2.28 -9.00
C ALA A 373 -7.08 0.76 -9.02
N THR A 374 -8.05 0.13 -8.36
CA THR A 374 -8.43 -1.25 -8.59
C THR A 374 -9.26 -1.29 -9.87
N LEU A 375 -8.58 -1.12 -11.02
CA LEU A 375 -9.30 -0.73 -12.22
C LEU A 375 -9.72 -1.90 -13.10
N THR A 376 -8.83 -2.89 -13.31
CA THR A 376 -9.12 -3.91 -14.31
C THR A 376 -8.78 -5.33 -13.85
N GLY A 377 -9.73 -6.24 -14.04
CA GLY A 377 -9.45 -7.68 -13.96
C GLY A 377 -8.44 -8.13 -15.03
N ALA A 378 -8.32 -7.39 -16.13
CA ALA A 378 -7.33 -7.65 -17.18
C ALA A 378 -5.89 -7.49 -16.67
N CYS A 379 -5.64 -6.56 -15.76
CA CYS A 379 -4.34 -6.38 -15.11
C CYS A 379 -4.01 -7.59 -14.23
N ILE A 380 -4.97 -8.09 -13.45
CA ILE A 380 -4.80 -9.29 -12.62
C ILE A 380 -4.46 -10.51 -13.49
N ILE A 381 -5.18 -10.69 -14.61
CA ILE A 381 -4.93 -11.82 -15.53
C ILE A 381 -3.52 -11.73 -16.15
N ALA A 382 -3.04 -10.51 -16.42
CA ALA A 382 -1.73 -10.31 -17.03
C ALA A 382 -0.57 -10.45 -16.04
N LEU A 383 -0.71 -9.93 -14.80
CA LEU A 383 0.39 -9.75 -13.85
C LEU A 383 0.25 -10.55 -12.56
N GLY A 384 -0.93 -11.17 -12.31
CA GLY A 384 -1.24 -11.87 -11.07
C GLY A 384 -1.57 -10.92 -9.92
N ASP A 385 -1.53 -11.48 -8.69
CA ASP A 385 -1.98 -10.78 -7.48
C ASP A 385 -0.84 -10.03 -6.76
N ASP A 386 0.41 -10.19 -7.20
CA ASP A 386 1.58 -9.60 -6.52
C ASP A 386 2.16 -8.37 -7.23
N ILE A 387 1.77 -8.12 -8.48
CA ILE A 387 2.35 -7.08 -9.34
C ILE A 387 1.26 -6.15 -9.86
N ALA A 388 1.43 -4.86 -9.65
CA ALA A 388 0.55 -3.83 -10.20
C ALA A 388 0.99 -3.40 -11.60
N GLY A 389 0.03 -2.93 -12.40
CA GLY A 389 0.31 -2.30 -13.70
C GLY A 389 0.71 -0.84 -13.54
N LEU A 390 1.71 -0.41 -14.32
CA LEU A 390 2.12 0.98 -14.44
C LEU A 390 1.94 1.42 -15.90
N PHE A 391 1.23 2.52 -16.12
CA PHE A 391 0.96 3.09 -17.45
C PHE A 391 1.36 4.56 -17.47
N SER A 392 2.22 4.94 -18.40
CA SER A 392 2.63 6.33 -18.64
C SER A 392 3.36 6.45 -19.96
N GLU A 393 3.20 7.59 -20.61
CA GLU A 393 4.04 8.01 -21.74
C GLU A 393 5.21 8.90 -21.30
N ASN A 394 5.17 9.39 -20.06
CA ASN A 394 6.26 10.20 -19.51
C ASN A 394 7.33 9.27 -18.89
N GLU A 395 8.49 9.17 -19.54
CA GLU A 395 9.59 8.29 -19.13
C GLU A 395 10.18 8.68 -17.77
N GLU A 396 10.32 9.98 -17.52
CA GLU A 396 10.89 10.49 -16.27
C GLU A 396 10.00 10.13 -15.08
N LEU A 397 8.70 10.44 -15.17
CA LEU A 397 7.76 10.14 -14.10
C LEU A 397 7.58 8.63 -13.90
N ALA A 398 7.51 7.85 -14.98
CA ALA A 398 7.44 6.39 -14.89
C ALA A 398 8.68 5.80 -14.19
N GLY A 399 9.88 6.32 -14.53
CA GLY A 399 11.14 5.95 -13.89
C GLY A 399 11.18 6.34 -12.40
N ALA A 400 10.69 7.53 -12.06
CA ALA A 400 10.62 8.00 -10.67
C ALA A 400 9.69 7.12 -9.81
N ILE A 401 8.52 6.74 -10.35
CA ILE A 401 7.58 5.82 -9.66
C ILE A 401 8.19 4.42 -9.53
N ALA A 402 8.83 3.89 -10.58
CA ALA A 402 9.49 2.59 -10.51
C ALA A 402 10.59 2.55 -9.45
N ALA A 403 11.42 3.59 -9.36
CA ALA A 403 12.46 3.70 -8.34
C ALA A 403 11.89 3.85 -6.92
N ALA A 404 10.76 4.54 -6.76
CA ALA A 404 10.06 4.64 -5.49
C ALA A 404 9.46 3.29 -5.07
N ALA A 405 8.90 2.55 -6.02
CA ALA A 405 8.34 1.21 -5.82
C ALA A 405 9.42 0.20 -5.40
N GLU A 406 10.60 0.25 -6.03
CA GLU A 406 11.73 -0.59 -5.64
C GLU A 406 12.15 -0.34 -4.18
N ALA A 407 12.28 0.93 -3.77
CA ALA A 407 12.60 1.28 -2.39
C ALA A 407 11.51 0.83 -1.41
N ALA A 408 10.24 0.91 -1.83
CA ALA A 408 9.10 0.44 -1.07
C ALA A 408 9.01 -1.09 -0.98
N GLY A 409 9.67 -1.84 -1.86
CA GLY A 409 9.49 -3.29 -2.02
C GLY A 409 8.11 -3.65 -2.59
N GLU A 410 7.50 -2.75 -3.35
CA GLU A 410 6.22 -2.95 -4.03
C GLU A 410 6.47 -3.15 -5.53
N LYS A 411 5.90 -4.22 -6.10
CA LYS A 411 6.20 -4.60 -7.48
C LYS A 411 5.23 -3.96 -8.46
N PHE A 412 5.78 -3.22 -9.40
CA PHE A 412 5.07 -2.69 -10.55
C PHE A 412 5.70 -3.19 -11.84
N TRP A 413 4.87 -3.40 -12.85
CA TRP A 413 5.35 -3.69 -14.20
C TRP A 413 4.76 -2.70 -15.18
N ARG A 414 5.63 -2.02 -15.93
CA ARG A 414 5.19 -1.06 -16.94
C ARG A 414 4.61 -1.77 -18.14
N LEU A 415 3.36 -1.48 -18.46
CA LEU A 415 2.64 -1.96 -19.64
C LEU A 415 2.61 -0.87 -20.70
N PRO A 416 2.55 -1.23 -21.99
CA PRO A 416 2.59 -0.25 -23.09
C PRO A 416 1.30 0.55 -23.18
N MET A 417 1.40 1.81 -23.62
CA MET A 417 0.31 2.68 -24.02
C MET A 417 0.18 2.64 -25.56
N GLU A 418 -0.33 1.51 -26.10
CA GLU A 418 -0.46 1.31 -27.55
C GLU A 418 -1.64 2.12 -28.11
N GLU A 419 -1.36 3.28 -28.67
CA GLU A 419 -2.35 4.25 -29.17
C GLU A 419 -3.37 3.65 -30.16
N LYS A 420 -2.97 2.68 -30.96
CA LYS A 420 -3.87 2.01 -31.90
C LYS A 420 -5.07 1.36 -31.20
N TYR A 421 -4.91 0.96 -29.93
CA TYR A 421 -6.02 0.34 -29.19
C TYR A 421 -7.12 1.33 -28.82
N PHE A 422 -6.87 2.64 -28.91
CA PHE A 422 -7.90 3.65 -28.75
C PHE A 422 -9.00 3.56 -29.82
N ASP A 423 -8.70 3.00 -31.01
CA ASP A 423 -9.72 2.73 -32.02
C ASP A 423 -10.87 1.89 -31.50
N GLY A 424 -10.62 1.01 -30.55
CA GLY A 424 -11.65 0.21 -29.89
C GLY A 424 -12.57 1.01 -28.94
N LEU A 425 -12.17 2.19 -28.55
CA LEU A 425 -12.96 3.10 -27.71
C LEU A 425 -13.80 4.08 -28.51
N LYS A 426 -13.63 4.20 -29.83
CA LYS A 426 -14.39 5.15 -30.66
C LYS A 426 -15.89 4.85 -30.60
N SER A 427 -16.70 5.88 -30.41
CA SER A 427 -18.14 5.84 -30.47
C SER A 427 -18.66 6.48 -31.75
N ILE A 428 -19.85 6.11 -32.18
CA ILE A 428 -20.55 6.76 -33.29
C ILE A 428 -21.54 7.86 -32.82
N VAL A 429 -21.75 7.95 -31.49
CA VAL A 429 -22.74 8.87 -30.89
C VAL A 429 -22.15 9.77 -29.81
N ALA A 430 -20.90 9.52 -29.40
CA ALA A 430 -20.16 10.30 -28.42
C ALA A 430 -18.69 10.39 -28.85
N ASP A 431 -17.86 11.11 -28.08
CA ASP A 431 -16.43 11.18 -28.36
C ASP A 431 -15.76 9.82 -28.18
N MET A 432 -16.20 9.04 -27.19
CA MET A 432 -15.66 7.71 -26.91
C MET A 432 -16.64 6.84 -26.13
N LYS A 433 -16.36 5.53 -26.08
CA LYS A 433 -16.99 4.56 -25.17
C LYS A 433 -16.19 4.44 -23.88
N ASN A 434 -16.84 3.99 -22.80
CA ASN A 434 -16.12 3.74 -21.55
C ASN A 434 -15.35 2.40 -21.56
N THR A 435 -15.62 1.46 -22.50
CA THR A 435 -14.83 0.24 -22.67
C THR A 435 -14.52 -0.07 -24.12
N GLY A 436 -13.35 -0.65 -24.34
CA GLY A 436 -12.93 -1.23 -25.61
C GLY A 436 -13.16 -2.77 -25.65
N PRO A 437 -12.60 -3.45 -26.67
CA PRO A 437 -12.58 -4.90 -26.75
C PRO A 437 -11.89 -5.55 -25.55
N ARG A 438 -12.28 -6.80 -25.23
CA ARG A 438 -11.69 -7.54 -24.09
C ARG A 438 -10.15 -7.70 -24.15
N PRO A 439 -9.53 -8.03 -25.30
CA PRO A 439 -8.07 -8.03 -25.42
C PRO A 439 -7.48 -6.63 -25.19
N GLY A 440 -6.40 -6.55 -24.40
CA GLY A 440 -5.75 -5.28 -24.08
C GLY A 440 -6.56 -4.39 -23.13
N GLY A 441 -7.48 -4.97 -22.32
CA GLY A 441 -8.43 -4.24 -21.50
C GLY A 441 -7.80 -3.27 -20.50
N SER A 442 -6.64 -3.59 -19.91
CA SER A 442 -5.90 -2.67 -19.05
C SER A 442 -5.29 -1.51 -19.82
N ILE A 443 -4.80 -1.75 -21.04
CA ILE A 443 -4.25 -0.70 -21.92
C ILE A 443 -5.36 0.26 -22.38
N THR A 444 -6.51 -0.28 -22.81
CA THR A 444 -7.65 0.56 -23.22
C THR A 444 -8.23 1.36 -22.06
N ALA A 445 -8.18 0.82 -20.83
CA ALA A 445 -8.56 1.57 -19.64
C ALA A 445 -7.61 2.77 -19.39
N ALA A 446 -6.31 2.56 -19.49
CA ALA A 446 -5.32 3.63 -19.36
C ALA A 446 -5.43 4.66 -20.50
N LEU A 447 -5.66 4.22 -21.74
CA LEU A 447 -5.90 5.12 -22.89
C LEU A 447 -7.17 5.95 -22.73
N PHE A 448 -8.22 5.39 -22.11
CA PHE A 448 -9.41 6.15 -21.74
C PHE A 448 -9.07 7.24 -20.73
N LEU A 449 -8.36 6.93 -19.64
CA LEU A 449 -7.97 7.91 -18.61
C LEU A 449 -7.08 9.02 -19.18
N LYS A 450 -6.17 8.70 -20.07
CA LYS A 450 -5.32 9.67 -20.77
C LYS A 450 -6.11 10.79 -21.44
N GLN A 451 -7.36 10.56 -21.87
CA GLN A 451 -8.19 11.56 -22.49
C GLN A 451 -8.59 12.71 -21.56
N PHE A 452 -8.37 12.57 -20.27
CA PHE A 452 -8.73 13.53 -19.22
C PHE A 452 -7.53 14.25 -18.61
N VAL A 453 -6.33 13.98 -19.15
CA VAL A 453 -5.09 14.70 -18.85
C VAL A 453 -4.54 15.25 -20.18
N THR A 454 -4.26 16.56 -20.27
CA THR A 454 -3.85 17.20 -21.52
C THR A 454 -2.34 17.45 -21.60
N SER A 455 -1.74 17.99 -20.55
CA SER A 455 -0.33 18.40 -20.58
C SER A 455 0.47 18.02 -19.35
N THR A 456 -0.17 17.76 -18.23
CA THR A 456 0.50 17.42 -16.99
C THR A 456 1.12 16.01 -17.08
N PRO A 457 2.39 15.82 -16.71
CA PRO A 457 2.98 14.47 -16.56
C PRO A 457 2.08 13.58 -15.70
N TRP A 458 1.75 12.39 -16.21
CA TRP A 458 0.77 11.52 -15.58
C TRP A 458 1.20 10.05 -15.61
N VAL A 459 0.91 9.36 -14.51
CA VAL A 459 1.04 7.90 -14.38
C VAL A 459 -0.25 7.32 -13.80
N HIS A 460 -0.75 6.26 -14.43
CA HIS A 460 -1.81 5.42 -13.89
C HIS A 460 -1.22 4.13 -13.30
N LEU A 461 -1.66 3.78 -12.08
CA LEU A 461 -1.28 2.58 -11.37
C LEU A 461 -2.51 1.68 -11.18
N ASP A 462 -2.57 0.56 -11.91
CA ASP A 462 -3.64 -0.44 -11.74
C ASP A 462 -3.23 -1.44 -10.65
N VAL A 463 -3.79 -1.24 -9.46
CA VAL A 463 -3.47 -2.01 -8.25
C VAL A 463 -4.51 -3.09 -7.94
N ALA A 464 -5.32 -3.49 -8.93
CA ALA A 464 -6.41 -4.45 -8.74
C ALA A 464 -5.94 -5.79 -8.15
N GLY A 465 -4.74 -6.27 -8.49
CA GLY A 465 -4.16 -7.51 -7.94
C GLY A 465 -3.69 -7.35 -6.50
N PRO A 466 -2.68 -6.52 -6.22
CA PRO A 466 -1.95 -6.53 -4.95
C PRO A 466 -2.67 -5.83 -3.78
N VAL A 467 -3.85 -5.26 -3.97
CA VAL A 467 -4.60 -4.56 -2.92
C VAL A 467 -5.09 -5.48 -1.80
N TRP A 468 -5.26 -6.78 -2.10
CA TRP A 468 -5.78 -7.80 -1.19
C TRP A 468 -4.93 -9.07 -1.23
N THR A 469 -4.85 -9.76 -0.11
CA THR A 469 -4.26 -11.11 -0.04
C THR A 469 -5.04 -12.02 0.90
N GLU A 470 -5.18 -13.28 0.53
CA GLU A 470 -5.82 -14.29 1.38
C GLU A 470 -4.81 -15.02 2.28
N LYS A 471 -3.53 -14.86 2.02
CA LYS A 471 -2.45 -15.59 2.70
C LYS A 471 -1.47 -14.65 3.37
N GLU A 472 -0.88 -15.12 4.46
CA GLU A 472 0.28 -14.48 5.07
C GLU A 472 1.47 -14.60 4.11
N SER A 473 2.09 -13.48 3.74
CA SER A 473 3.27 -13.43 2.87
C SER A 473 4.12 -12.21 3.19
N GLY A 474 5.42 -12.41 3.41
CA GLY A 474 6.33 -11.33 3.80
C GLY A 474 5.81 -10.60 5.05
N TYR A 475 5.57 -9.31 4.97
CA TYR A 475 4.99 -8.49 6.04
C TYR A 475 3.46 -8.30 5.90
N ASN A 476 2.83 -8.92 4.91
CA ASN A 476 1.38 -8.89 4.73
C ASN A 476 0.68 -9.98 5.54
N ASN A 477 -0.46 -9.64 6.11
CA ASN A 477 -1.41 -10.57 6.73
C ASN A 477 -2.64 -10.69 5.81
N PRO A 478 -3.46 -11.76 5.92
CA PRO A 478 -4.70 -11.85 5.16
C PRO A 478 -5.57 -10.60 5.34
N GLY A 479 -6.06 -10.07 4.22
CA GLY A 479 -6.84 -8.82 4.17
C GLY A 479 -6.22 -7.78 3.25
N GLY A 480 -6.56 -6.52 3.46
CA GLY A 480 -5.96 -5.39 2.75
C GLY A 480 -4.45 -5.31 2.99
N THR A 481 -3.69 -5.07 1.93
CA THR A 481 -2.22 -5.05 1.99
C THR A 481 -1.65 -3.68 2.29
N GLY A 482 -2.42 -2.60 1.98
CA GLY A 482 -1.94 -1.21 1.97
C GLY A 482 -0.95 -0.93 0.85
N PHE A 483 -0.99 -1.74 -0.23
CA PHE A 483 -0.16 -1.58 -1.41
C PHE A 483 -0.31 -0.19 -2.03
N GLY A 484 0.79 0.38 -2.47
CA GLY A 484 0.87 1.71 -3.05
C GLY A 484 1.19 2.83 -2.04
N VAL A 485 0.84 2.68 -0.76
CA VAL A 485 1.13 3.72 0.26
C VAL A 485 2.62 4.03 0.32
N ARG A 486 3.47 3.02 0.46
CA ARG A 486 4.92 3.21 0.56
C ARG A 486 5.51 3.77 -0.72
N THR A 487 5.09 3.28 -1.88
CA THR A 487 5.51 3.80 -3.18
C THR A 487 5.20 5.30 -3.29
N LEU A 488 3.98 5.72 -2.95
CA LEU A 488 3.58 7.12 -2.99
C LEU A 488 4.41 7.99 -2.02
N VAL A 489 4.62 7.52 -0.79
CA VAL A 489 5.43 8.23 0.20
C VAL A 489 6.87 8.37 -0.30
N HIS A 490 7.49 7.29 -0.76
CA HIS A 490 8.86 7.33 -1.30
C HIS A 490 8.96 8.21 -2.54
N TRP A 491 7.93 8.24 -3.41
CA TRP A 491 7.91 9.14 -4.56
C TRP A 491 7.91 10.61 -4.14
N VAL A 492 7.04 10.98 -3.18
CA VAL A 492 6.95 12.38 -2.70
C VAL A 492 8.23 12.82 -2.00
N LEU A 493 8.82 11.98 -1.12
CA LEU A 493 10.06 12.30 -0.41
C LEU A 493 11.26 12.51 -1.35
N ARG A 494 11.28 11.87 -2.51
CA ARG A 494 12.34 12.01 -3.51
C ARG A 494 12.23 13.27 -4.39
N GLN A 495 11.16 14.06 -4.27
CA GLN A 495 11.00 15.30 -5.01
C GLN A 495 11.82 16.47 -4.42
N GLU A 496 12.42 16.27 -3.27
CA GLU A 496 13.25 17.27 -2.59
C GLU A 496 14.73 17.19 -2.94
N ALA A 497 15.16 16.14 -3.63
CA ALA A 497 16.57 15.85 -3.94
C ALA A 497 17.08 16.55 -5.21
#